data_9c1ea5d6faeca5ab7be9659429c57d2e
#
_entry.id   9c1ea5d6faeca5ab7be9659429c57d2e
#
_cell.length_a   1.000
_cell.length_b   1.000
_cell.length_c   1.000
_cell.angle_alpha   90.00
_cell.angle_beta   90.00
_cell.angle_gamma   90.00
#
_symmetry.space_group_name_H-M   'P 1'
#
loop_
_entity.id
_entity.type
_entity.pdbx_description
1 polymer ?
#
loop_
_entity_poly.entity_id
_entity_poly.type
_entity_poly.pdbx_seq_one_letter_code
_entity_poly.pdbx_strand_id
1 'polypeptide(L)'
;MSCIRYVLTAATVVLYASAADGDEKRTSNSDRDALIALENDWLKNEHNAAELEHILAFDFLHPVVTGDVLNKAQHIKFSSTHLPAPDVTKHFEALQVRFYGDVGVVNGLVVTTNKDGNTAGKTVFTDVFVYRDGRWQAVNAQENTVQSPEH
;
A
#
# COMPACT_ATOMS: atom_id res chain seq x y z
N MET A 1 61.34 49.77 -20.90
CA MET A 1 59.97 49.68 -21.45
C MET A 1 59.42 48.29 -21.04
N SER A 2 58.62 48.27 -19.97
CA SER A 2 58.08 47.01 -19.38
C SER A 2 56.62 46.91 -19.76
N CYS A 3 56.23 45.90 -20.55
CA CYS A 3 54.88 45.62 -20.92
C CYS A 3 54.23 44.73 -19.86
N ILE A 4 53.29 45.28 -19.12
CA ILE A 4 52.43 44.53 -18.20
C ILE A 4 51.28 43.94 -19.02
N ARG A 5 51.20 42.61 -19.06
CA ARG A 5 50.04 41.89 -19.63
C ARG A 5 49.01 41.61 -18.51
N TYR A 6 47.84 42.20 -18.65
CA TYR A 6 46.69 41.85 -17.83
C TYR A 6 46.05 40.55 -18.34
N VAL A 7 46.00 39.53 -17.51
CA VAL A 7 45.23 38.31 -17.75
C VAL A 7 43.85 38.53 -17.15
N LEU A 8 42.83 38.61 -18.02
CA LEU A 8 41.44 38.61 -17.63
C LEU A 8 41.02 37.14 -17.36
N THR A 9 40.78 36.80 -16.11
CA THR A 9 40.14 35.55 -15.76
C THR A 9 38.62 35.73 -15.79
N ALA A 10 37.96 35.12 -16.75
CA ALA A 10 36.50 35.07 -16.79
C ALA A 10 36.02 34.02 -15.81
N ALA A 11 35.31 34.50 -14.76
CA ALA A 11 34.63 33.63 -13.82
C ALA A 11 33.30 33.15 -14.45
N THR A 12 33.23 31.88 -14.79
CA THR A 12 31.98 31.24 -15.24
C THR A 12 31.12 30.94 -14.02
N VAL A 13 30.04 31.71 -13.84
CA VAL A 13 29.01 31.41 -12.82
C VAL A 13 28.11 30.29 -13.36
N VAL A 14 28.25 29.10 -12.84
CA VAL A 14 27.32 28.00 -13.10
C VAL A 14 26.09 28.19 -12.18
N LEU A 15 25.01 28.67 -12.76
CA LEU A 15 23.70 28.68 -12.12
C LEU A 15 23.17 27.24 -12.06
N TYR A 16 23.23 26.64 -10.88
CA TYR A 16 22.45 25.44 -10.61
C TYR A 16 20.98 25.85 -10.49
N ALA A 17 20.20 25.56 -11.52
CA ALA A 17 18.76 25.56 -11.42
C ALA A 17 18.36 24.41 -10.49
N SER A 18 18.04 24.71 -9.23
CA SER A 18 17.29 23.81 -8.36
C SER A 18 15.95 23.57 -9.06
N ALA A 19 15.75 22.39 -9.66
CA ALA A 19 14.41 21.89 -9.90
C ALA A 19 13.75 21.76 -8.53
N ALA A 20 12.90 22.73 -8.15
CA ALA A 20 11.93 22.52 -7.11
C ALA A 20 10.97 21.46 -7.67
N ASP A 21 11.19 20.19 -7.32
CA ASP A 21 10.14 19.18 -7.35
C ASP A 21 9.00 19.78 -6.53
N GLY A 22 7.91 20.13 -7.21
CA GLY A 22 6.69 20.58 -6.56
C GLY A 22 6.19 19.43 -5.72
N ASP A 23 6.56 19.44 -4.45
CA ASP A 23 5.98 18.61 -3.42
C ASP A 23 4.50 18.99 -3.34
N GLU A 24 3.66 18.32 -4.12
CA GLU A 24 2.21 18.52 -4.10
C GLU A 24 1.77 18.20 -2.68
N LYS A 25 1.44 19.26 -1.93
CA LYS A 25 1.18 19.16 -0.50
C LYS A 25 0.09 18.12 -0.25
N ARG A 26 0.48 17.00 0.29
CA ARG A 26 -0.38 15.89 0.69
C ARG A 26 -1.58 16.41 1.49
N THR A 27 -2.79 16.03 1.13
CA THR A 27 -4.02 16.39 1.84
C THR A 27 -4.69 15.12 2.37
N SER A 28 -5.50 15.27 3.42
CA SER A 28 -6.26 14.13 3.98
C SER A 28 -7.20 13.48 2.95
N ASN A 29 -7.68 14.23 1.96
CA ASN A 29 -8.50 13.66 0.89
C ASN A 29 -7.65 12.88 -0.11
N SER A 30 -6.52 13.43 -0.57
CA SER A 30 -5.61 12.70 -1.47
C SER A 30 -5.06 11.43 -0.82
N ASP A 31 -4.75 11.47 0.48
CA ASP A 31 -4.30 10.31 1.24
C ASP A 31 -5.39 9.24 1.37
N ARG A 32 -6.64 9.66 1.60
CA ARG A 32 -7.79 8.75 1.64
C ARG A 32 -7.98 8.03 0.32
N ASP A 33 -7.98 8.77 -0.79
CA ASP A 33 -8.15 8.22 -2.12
C ASP A 33 -6.99 7.27 -2.48
N ALA A 34 -5.77 7.63 -2.09
CA ALA A 34 -4.59 6.77 -2.27
C ALA A 34 -4.69 5.45 -1.50
N LEU A 35 -5.14 5.48 -0.23
CA LEU A 35 -5.31 4.26 0.56
C LEU A 35 -6.46 3.38 0.03
N ILE A 36 -7.58 3.98 -0.39
CA ILE A 36 -8.67 3.23 -1.01
C ILE A 36 -8.22 2.59 -2.32
N ALA A 37 -7.43 3.30 -3.13
CA ALA A 37 -6.86 2.74 -4.37
C ALA A 37 -5.91 1.59 -4.05
N LEU A 38 -5.04 1.75 -3.04
CA LEU A 38 -4.07 0.72 -2.64
C LEU A 38 -4.76 -0.55 -2.12
N GLU A 39 -5.84 -0.42 -1.36
CA GLU A 39 -6.67 -1.56 -0.93
C GLU A 39 -7.30 -2.30 -2.11
N ASN A 40 -7.85 -1.56 -3.07
CA ASN A 40 -8.42 -2.17 -4.27
C ASN A 40 -7.35 -2.88 -5.12
N ASP A 41 -6.17 -2.29 -5.24
CA ASP A 41 -5.03 -2.91 -5.94
C ASP A 41 -4.57 -4.16 -5.20
N TRP A 42 -4.52 -4.13 -3.87
CA TRP A 42 -4.18 -5.31 -3.07
C TRP A 42 -5.20 -6.43 -3.26
N LEU A 43 -6.48 -6.15 -3.09
CA LEU A 43 -7.55 -7.15 -3.26
C LEU A 43 -7.52 -7.78 -4.66
N LYS A 44 -7.30 -6.97 -5.70
CA LYS A 44 -7.20 -7.43 -7.09
C LYS A 44 -5.98 -8.30 -7.35
N ASN A 45 -4.86 -7.99 -6.67
CA ASN A 45 -3.55 -8.59 -6.90
C ASN A 45 -3.07 -9.44 -5.70
N GLU A 46 -3.96 -9.88 -4.83
CA GLU A 46 -3.62 -10.59 -3.58
C GLU A 46 -2.76 -11.86 -3.77
N HIS A 47 -2.69 -12.38 -5.00
CA HIS A 47 -1.90 -13.56 -5.38
C HIS A 47 -0.72 -13.21 -6.32
N ASN A 48 -0.53 -11.94 -6.66
CA ASN A 48 0.56 -11.49 -7.52
C ASN A 48 1.76 -11.06 -6.68
N ALA A 49 2.80 -11.91 -6.64
CA ALA A 49 3.99 -11.66 -5.83
C ALA A 49 4.68 -10.32 -6.16
N ALA A 50 4.71 -9.90 -7.44
CA ALA A 50 5.35 -8.66 -7.84
C ALA A 50 4.59 -7.43 -7.33
N GLU A 51 3.26 -7.45 -7.37
CA GLU A 51 2.43 -6.36 -6.84
C GLU A 51 2.52 -6.30 -5.30
N LEU A 52 2.48 -7.45 -4.63
CA LEU A 52 2.64 -7.53 -3.18
C LEU A 52 4.00 -6.97 -2.72
N GLU A 53 5.07 -7.14 -3.51
CA GLU A 53 6.38 -6.52 -3.22
C GLU A 53 6.31 -5.00 -3.17
N HIS A 54 5.44 -4.36 -3.96
CA HIS A 54 5.25 -2.91 -3.96
C HIS A 54 4.32 -2.43 -2.86
N ILE A 55 3.25 -3.17 -2.58
CA ILE A 55 2.24 -2.80 -1.58
C ILE A 55 2.78 -2.93 -0.16
N LEU A 56 3.46 -4.05 0.13
CA LEU A 56 3.91 -4.38 1.47
C LEU A 56 5.24 -3.69 1.81
N ALA A 57 5.31 -3.16 3.01
CA ALA A 57 6.53 -2.60 3.58
C ALA A 57 7.58 -3.70 3.88
N PHE A 58 8.84 -3.33 4.00
CA PHE A 58 9.92 -4.29 4.34
C PHE A 58 9.72 -4.92 5.73
N ASP A 59 9.06 -4.21 6.64
CA ASP A 59 8.76 -4.60 8.02
C ASP A 59 7.30 -5.05 8.22
N PHE A 60 6.61 -5.41 7.13
CA PHE A 60 5.24 -5.91 7.17
C PHE A 60 5.08 -7.17 8.02
N LEU A 61 4.00 -7.20 8.81
CA LEU A 61 3.59 -8.34 9.62
C LEU A 61 2.11 -8.67 9.42
N HIS A 62 1.80 -9.96 9.33
CA HIS A 62 0.43 -10.46 9.23
C HIS A 62 0.20 -11.57 10.26
N PRO A 63 -0.42 -11.28 11.41
CA PRO A 63 -0.94 -12.30 12.32
C PRO A 63 -2.05 -13.10 11.63
N VAL A 64 -1.92 -14.42 11.60
CA VAL A 64 -2.89 -15.33 10.98
C VAL A 64 -3.62 -16.17 12.03
N VAL A 65 -4.74 -16.78 11.63
CA VAL A 65 -5.65 -17.52 12.53
C VAL A 65 -5.01 -18.73 13.22
N THR A 66 -3.87 -19.23 12.70
CA THR A 66 -3.09 -20.31 13.33
C THR A 66 -2.28 -19.84 14.56
N GLY A 67 -2.21 -18.52 14.79
CA GLY A 67 -1.37 -17.91 15.81
C GLY A 67 0.04 -17.54 15.35
N ASP A 68 0.38 -17.85 14.10
CA ASP A 68 1.64 -17.43 13.50
C ASP A 68 1.60 -15.96 13.10
N VAL A 69 2.78 -15.33 12.98
CA VAL A 69 2.93 -13.99 12.44
C VAL A 69 3.84 -14.07 11.21
N LEU A 70 3.26 -13.88 10.04
CA LEU A 70 3.99 -13.92 8.79
C LEU A 70 4.68 -12.57 8.53
N ASN A 71 5.96 -12.61 8.17
CA ASN A 71 6.64 -11.45 7.60
C ASN A 71 6.30 -11.29 6.10
N LYS A 72 6.75 -10.19 5.49
CA LYS A 72 6.50 -9.89 4.07
C LYS A 72 6.79 -11.07 3.15
N ALA A 73 7.99 -11.66 3.22
CA ALA A 73 8.39 -12.76 2.33
C ALA A 73 7.51 -14.02 2.53
N GLN A 74 7.18 -14.33 3.78
CA GLN A 74 6.30 -15.45 4.12
C GLN A 74 4.88 -15.20 3.63
N HIS A 75 4.34 -13.98 3.80
CA HIS A 75 3.02 -13.61 3.32
C HIS A 75 2.94 -13.68 1.79
N ILE A 76 3.90 -13.12 1.06
CA ILE A 76 3.95 -13.18 -0.40
C ILE A 76 4.00 -14.63 -0.88
N LYS A 77 4.86 -15.45 -0.29
CA LYS A 77 4.94 -16.89 -0.62
C LYS A 77 3.61 -17.59 -0.35
N PHE A 78 2.99 -17.35 0.80
CA PHE A 78 1.71 -17.94 1.15
C PHE A 78 0.63 -17.55 0.13
N SER A 79 0.43 -16.26 -0.09
CA SER A 79 -0.61 -15.72 -0.97
C SER A 79 -0.45 -16.16 -2.42
N SER A 80 0.79 -16.18 -2.95
CA SER A 80 1.05 -16.60 -4.34
C SER A 80 0.90 -18.11 -4.59
N THR A 81 0.87 -18.92 -3.53
CA THR A 81 0.71 -20.39 -3.64
C THR A 81 -0.68 -20.88 -3.25
N HIS A 82 -1.49 -20.07 -2.56
CA HIS A 82 -2.84 -20.40 -2.13
C HIS A 82 -3.86 -19.60 -2.95
N LEU A 83 -4.00 -20.01 -4.22
CA LEU A 83 -4.93 -19.35 -5.14
C LEU A 83 -6.39 -19.60 -4.73
N PRO A 84 -7.29 -18.62 -4.95
CA PRO A 84 -8.70 -18.77 -4.66
C PRO A 84 -9.30 -19.88 -5.53
N ALA A 85 -10.44 -20.41 -5.11
CA ALA A 85 -11.23 -21.29 -5.99
C ALA A 85 -11.56 -20.52 -7.29
N PRO A 86 -11.52 -21.19 -8.45
CA PRO A 86 -12.02 -20.58 -9.68
C PRO A 86 -13.49 -20.20 -9.48
N ASP A 87 -13.96 -19.18 -10.18
CA ASP A 87 -15.35 -18.72 -10.14
C ASP A 87 -15.79 -18.01 -8.84
N VAL A 88 -14.86 -17.42 -8.09
CA VAL A 88 -15.19 -16.49 -7.01
C VAL A 88 -14.74 -15.07 -7.38
N THR A 89 -15.51 -14.09 -6.93
CA THR A 89 -15.13 -12.67 -6.99
C THR A 89 -15.14 -12.08 -5.59
N LYS A 90 -14.30 -11.09 -5.36
CA LYS A 90 -14.22 -10.37 -4.10
C LYS A 90 -14.47 -8.89 -4.33
N HIS A 91 -15.14 -8.24 -3.41
CA HIS A 91 -15.32 -6.79 -3.41
C HIS A 91 -15.42 -6.26 -1.99
N PHE A 92 -15.11 -4.97 -1.83
CA PHE A 92 -15.34 -4.29 -0.56
C PHE A 92 -16.79 -3.84 -0.43
N GLU A 93 -17.41 -4.11 0.71
CA GLU A 93 -18.76 -3.64 1.04
C GLU A 93 -18.69 -2.33 1.85
N ALA A 94 -17.67 -2.15 2.68
CA ALA A 94 -17.46 -0.93 3.45
C ALA A 94 -15.96 -0.73 3.72
N LEU A 95 -15.48 0.48 3.45
CA LEU A 95 -14.12 0.92 3.80
C LEU A 95 -14.18 2.16 4.69
N GLN A 96 -13.48 2.12 5.80
CA GLN A 96 -13.30 3.25 6.71
C GLN A 96 -11.82 3.56 6.84
N VAL A 97 -11.42 4.76 6.43
CA VAL A 97 -10.03 5.23 6.49
C VAL A 97 -9.91 6.27 7.58
N ARG A 98 -8.93 6.10 8.47
CA ARG A 98 -8.57 7.03 9.54
C ARG A 98 -7.08 7.32 9.48
N PHE A 99 -6.68 8.53 9.84
CA PHE A 99 -5.29 8.96 9.82
C PHE A 99 -4.80 9.39 11.19
N TYR A 100 -3.54 9.09 11.48
CA TYR A 100 -2.80 9.49 12.67
C TYR A 100 -1.41 9.96 12.24
N GLY A 101 -1.31 11.18 11.72
CA GLY A 101 -0.11 11.68 11.06
C GLY A 101 0.19 10.88 9.77
N ASP A 102 1.36 10.29 9.70
CA ASP A 102 1.80 9.44 8.58
C ASP A 102 1.35 7.97 8.71
N VAL A 103 0.41 7.69 9.61
CA VAL A 103 -0.20 6.37 9.76
C VAL A 103 -1.64 6.41 9.29
N GLY A 104 -1.99 5.52 8.37
CA GLY A 104 -3.35 5.25 7.92
C GLY A 104 -3.84 3.91 8.46
N VAL A 105 -5.08 3.87 8.96
CA VAL A 105 -5.75 2.64 9.38
C VAL A 105 -6.99 2.47 8.52
N VAL A 106 -7.06 1.35 7.81
CA VAL A 106 -8.21 0.99 6.98
C VAL A 106 -8.92 -0.20 7.62
N ASN A 107 -10.22 -0.03 7.84
CA ASN A 107 -11.09 -1.13 8.25
C ASN A 107 -12.08 -1.39 7.13
N GLY A 108 -12.39 -2.65 6.88
CA GLY A 108 -13.32 -2.99 5.83
C GLY A 108 -13.98 -4.36 6.01
N LEU A 109 -14.90 -4.61 5.10
CA LEU A 109 -15.56 -5.88 4.92
C LEU A 109 -15.40 -6.32 3.47
N VAL A 110 -14.73 -7.44 3.26
CA VAL A 110 -14.64 -8.13 1.97
C VAL A 110 -15.80 -9.12 1.87
N VAL A 111 -16.54 -9.06 0.78
CA VAL A 111 -17.56 -10.05 0.43
C VAL A 111 -17.02 -10.90 -0.70
N THR A 112 -17.02 -12.21 -0.49
CA THR A 112 -16.70 -13.21 -1.51
C THR A 112 -18.01 -13.73 -2.11
N THR A 113 -18.12 -13.67 -3.44
CA THR A 113 -19.30 -14.07 -4.18
C THR A 113 -18.94 -15.23 -5.10
N ASN A 114 -19.76 -16.26 -5.15
CA ASN A 114 -19.59 -17.39 -6.06
C ASN A 114 -20.11 -17.06 -7.49
N LYS A 115 -19.91 -17.98 -8.43
CA LYS A 115 -20.34 -17.82 -9.83
C LYS A 115 -21.84 -17.59 -10.02
N ASP A 116 -22.66 -18.02 -9.07
CA ASP A 116 -24.11 -17.88 -9.12
C ASP A 116 -24.61 -16.56 -8.52
N GLY A 117 -23.67 -15.69 -8.10
CA GLY A 117 -23.96 -14.40 -7.50
C GLY A 117 -24.31 -14.45 -6.00
N ASN A 118 -24.19 -15.63 -5.36
CA ASN A 118 -24.47 -15.78 -3.94
C ASN A 118 -23.23 -15.47 -3.10
N THR A 119 -23.43 -14.87 -1.92
CA THR A 119 -22.36 -14.66 -0.93
C THR A 119 -21.83 -16.02 -0.47
N ALA A 120 -20.55 -16.27 -0.74
CA ALA A 120 -19.83 -17.45 -0.31
C ALA A 120 -19.09 -17.26 1.03
N GLY A 121 -18.79 -16.01 1.39
CA GLY A 121 -18.13 -15.67 2.66
C GLY A 121 -17.99 -14.19 2.86
N LYS A 122 -17.68 -13.80 4.09
CA LYS A 122 -17.36 -12.42 4.47
C LYS A 122 -16.13 -12.42 5.38
N THR A 123 -15.26 -11.43 5.17
CA THR A 123 -14.03 -11.23 5.96
C THR A 123 -13.98 -9.79 6.42
N VAL A 124 -13.94 -9.56 7.73
CA VAL A 124 -13.65 -8.25 8.30
C VAL A 124 -12.14 -8.12 8.46
N PHE A 125 -11.60 -6.95 8.15
CA PHE A 125 -10.17 -6.73 8.22
C PHE A 125 -9.79 -5.37 8.82
N THR A 126 -8.55 -5.28 9.23
CA THR A 126 -7.89 -4.03 9.65
C THR A 126 -6.47 -4.04 9.10
N ASP A 127 -6.19 -3.10 8.21
CA ASP A 127 -4.88 -2.90 7.64
C ASP A 127 -4.30 -1.57 8.11
N VAL A 128 -3.00 -1.58 8.37
CA VAL A 128 -2.25 -0.41 8.82
C VAL A 128 -1.21 -0.06 7.78
N PHE A 129 -1.23 1.19 7.36
CA PHE A 129 -0.30 1.76 6.38
C PHE A 129 0.54 2.84 7.02
N VAL A 130 1.76 3.00 6.52
CA VAL A 130 2.61 4.15 6.83
C VAL A 130 2.99 4.87 5.54
N TYR A 131 3.03 6.20 5.61
CA TYR A 131 3.60 7.02 4.53
C TYR A 131 5.07 7.24 4.81
N ARG A 132 5.91 6.66 3.97
CA ARG A 132 7.36 6.83 4.01
C ARG A 132 7.95 6.66 2.61
N ASP A 133 9.08 7.29 2.35
CA ASP A 133 9.76 7.25 1.04
C ASP A 133 8.84 7.67 -0.11
N GLY A 134 7.97 8.68 0.14
CA GLY A 134 7.08 9.27 -0.85
C GLY A 134 5.83 8.43 -1.19
N ARG A 135 5.52 7.34 -0.47
CA ARG A 135 4.36 6.48 -0.75
C ARG A 135 3.77 5.82 0.49
N TRP A 136 2.53 5.43 0.41
CA TRP A 136 1.87 4.56 1.37
C TRP A 136 2.33 3.12 1.20
N GLN A 137 2.57 2.40 2.32
CA GLN A 137 3.00 1.01 2.37
C GLN A 137 2.31 0.31 3.52
N ALA A 138 1.78 -0.90 3.29
CA ALA A 138 1.18 -1.70 4.34
C ALA A 138 2.25 -2.23 5.30
N VAL A 139 2.07 -2.02 6.60
CA VAL A 139 2.94 -2.51 7.67
C VAL A 139 2.30 -3.61 8.50
N ASN A 140 0.97 -3.69 8.50
CA ASN A 140 0.25 -4.75 9.20
C ASN A 140 -1.06 -5.06 8.49
N ALA A 141 -1.46 -6.33 8.52
CA ALA A 141 -2.78 -6.80 8.12
C ALA A 141 -3.34 -7.75 9.17
N GLN A 142 -4.65 -7.69 9.41
CA GLN A 142 -5.36 -8.62 10.27
C GLN A 142 -6.74 -8.91 9.70
N GLU A 143 -7.04 -10.19 9.51
CA GLU A 143 -8.28 -10.66 8.92
C GLU A 143 -9.02 -11.63 9.84
N ASN A 144 -10.36 -11.56 9.83
CA ASN A 144 -11.22 -12.50 10.54
C ASN A 144 -12.42 -12.87 9.67
N THR A 145 -12.65 -14.15 9.51
CA THR A 145 -13.87 -14.65 8.86
C THR A 145 -15.09 -14.32 9.72
N VAL A 146 -16.09 -13.72 9.11
CA VAL A 146 -17.37 -13.44 9.77
C VAL A 146 -18.13 -14.76 9.91
N GLN A 147 -18.40 -15.17 11.14
CA GLN A 147 -19.20 -16.36 11.43
C GLN A 147 -20.68 -16.03 11.24
N SER A 148 -21.43 -16.92 10.57
CA SER A 148 -22.88 -16.83 10.59
C SER A 148 -23.36 -17.11 12.03
N PRO A 149 -24.39 -16.38 12.54
CA PRO A 149 -24.97 -16.75 13.81
C PRO A 149 -25.45 -18.20 13.80
N GLU A 150 -25.01 -19.00 14.75
CA GLU A 150 -25.61 -20.32 14.95
C GLU A 150 -27.06 -20.12 15.39
N HIS A 151 -28.01 -20.68 14.64
CA HIS A 151 -29.45 -20.67 14.91
C HIS A 151 -29.83 -21.87 15.75
#